data_3d128546a7b100d148e4e0b12ce01963
#
_entry.id   3d128546a7b100d148e4e0b12ce01963
#
_cell.length_a   1.000
_cell.length_b   1.000
_cell.length_c   1.000
_cell.angle_alpha   90.00
_cell.angle_beta   90.00
_cell.angle_gamma   90.00
#
_symmetry.space_group_name_H-M   'P 1'
#
loop_
_entity.id
_entity.type
_entity.pdbx_description
1 polymer ?
#
loop_
_entity_poly.entity_id
_entity_poly.type
_entity_poly.pdbx_seq_one_letter_code
_entity_poly.pdbx_strand_id
1 'polypeptide(L)'
;MLSIRSHGWSRDVPEVDRQAWKQEFKIDDFREFYSFYYAGYNLRSTDLNAFLGRQQLKRLPEIAKIRAHNFELYRQALPEFWSQTSEEGFVSSFAFGTFAKNRLEVSKHLLGQGIECRPLVCGSMGRQPFWIKKYGITHLPVADKVHDYGLYLPNHANITEEDIKYVAKHFREIAQPY
;
A
#
# COMPACT_ATOMS: atom_id res chain seq x y z
N MET A 1 -23.60 1.42 -1.36
CA MET A 1 -22.25 1.98 -1.64
C MET A 1 -22.31 3.47 -2.02
N LEU A 2 -23.07 3.89 -3.06
CA LEU A 2 -23.15 5.30 -3.52
C LEU A 2 -23.57 6.27 -2.42
N SER A 3 -24.62 5.95 -1.67
CA SER A 3 -25.10 6.76 -0.56
C SER A 3 -24.07 6.89 0.57
N ILE A 4 -23.45 5.79 0.98
CA ILE A 4 -22.51 5.75 2.13
C ILE A 4 -21.25 6.59 1.86
N ARG A 5 -20.70 6.59 0.63
CA ARG A 5 -19.56 7.44 0.28
C ARG A 5 -19.87 8.93 0.26
N SER A 6 -21.15 9.28 0.17
CA SER A 6 -21.69 10.64 0.04
C SER A 6 -22.57 10.96 1.23
N HIS A 7 -22.04 10.99 2.44
CA HIS A 7 -22.70 11.37 3.67
C HIS A 7 -23.90 10.49 4.08
N GLY A 8 -24.29 9.48 3.31
CA GLY A 8 -25.46 8.65 3.56
C GLY A 8 -26.77 9.18 2.92
N TRP A 9 -26.72 10.19 2.06
CA TRP A 9 -27.90 10.75 1.40
C TRP A 9 -28.27 10.00 0.11
N SER A 10 -29.42 10.35 -0.48
CA SER A 10 -29.99 9.69 -1.67
C SER A 10 -29.60 10.32 -3.01
N ARG A 11 -28.88 11.44 -3.03
CA ARG A 11 -28.62 12.23 -4.26
C ARG A 11 -27.93 11.45 -5.39
N ASP A 12 -27.02 10.56 -5.05
CA ASP A 12 -26.23 9.79 -6.02
C ASP A 12 -26.80 8.37 -6.25
N VAL A 13 -27.95 8.06 -5.65
CA VAL A 13 -28.60 6.74 -5.74
C VAL A 13 -29.56 6.72 -6.94
N PRO A 14 -29.70 5.59 -7.65
CA PRO A 14 -30.69 5.44 -8.71
C PRO A 14 -32.10 5.85 -8.26
N GLU A 15 -32.85 6.44 -9.18
CA GLU A 15 -34.16 7.01 -8.84
C GLU A 15 -35.12 5.97 -8.25
N VAL A 16 -35.09 4.76 -8.75
CA VAL A 16 -35.94 3.66 -8.25
C VAL A 16 -35.71 3.40 -6.75
N ASP A 17 -34.43 3.30 -6.35
CA ASP A 17 -34.05 3.09 -4.95
C ASP A 17 -34.38 4.32 -4.10
N ARG A 18 -34.17 5.52 -4.64
CA ARG A 18 -34.45 6.78 -3.97
C ARG A 18 -35.97 6.90 -3.67
N GLN A 19 -36.82 6.59 -4.64
CA GLN A 19 -38.27 6.63 -4.45
C GLN A 19 -38.77 5.58 -3.45
N ALA A 20 -38.18 4.39 -3.46
CA ALA A 20 -38.48 3.36 -2.47
C ALA A 20 -38.14 3.83 -1.04
N TRP A 21 -36.94 4.40 -0.83
CA TRP A 21 -36.58 4.94 0.49
C TRP A 21 -37.44 6.11 0.93
N LYS A 22 -37.78 6.99 -0.02
CA LYS A 22 -38.70 8.11 0.25
C LYS A 22 -40.04 7.65 0.77
N GLN A 23 -40.59 6.62 0.16
CA GLN A 23 -41.89 6.03 0.60
C GLN A 23 -41.74 5.32 1.95
N GLU A 24 -40.71 4.51 2.13
CA GLU A 24 -40.45 3.77 3.37
C GLU A 24 -40.38 4.71 4.59
N PHE A 25 -39.58 5.80 4.45
CA PHE A 25 -39.37 6.75 5.55
C PHE A 25 -40.32 7.95 5.55
N LYS A 26 -41.32 7.97 4.65
CA LYS A 26 -42.34 9.04 4.53
C LYS A 26 -41.71 10.45 4.39
N ILE A 27 -40.68 10.56 3.56
CA ILE A 27 -39.99 11.81 3.28
C ILE A 27 -40.76 12.59 2.21
N ASP A 28 -41.04 13.87 2.47
CA ASP A 28 -41.64 14.77 1.50
C ASP A 28 -40.65 15.25 0.42
N ASP A 29 -41.14 15.81 -0.67
CA ASP A 29 -40.35 16.28 -1.82
C ASP A 29 -39.34 17.36 -1.41
N PHE A 30 -39.69 18.21 -0.45
CA PHE A 30 -38.81 19.30 0.00
C PHE A 30 -37.55 18.76 0.73
N ARG A 31 -37.70 17.69 1.51
CA ARG A 31 -36.61 17.08 2.30
C ARG A 31 -35.89 15.98 1.59
N GLU A 32 -36.36 15.50 0.44
CA GLU A 32 -35.83 14.34 -0.28
C GLU A 32 -34.31 14.37 -0.44
N PHE A 33 -33.76 15.48 -0.93
CA PHE A 33 -32.35 15.63 -1.18
C PHE A 33 -31.50 16.02 0.04
N TYR A 34 -32.13 16.22 1.18
CA TYR A 34 -31.49 16.58 2.44
C TYR A 34 -31.73 15.52 3.54
N SER A 35 -32.21 14.36 3.15
CA SER A 35 -32.42 13.23 4.05
C SER A 35 -31.23 12.27 3.96
N PHE A 36 -30.76 11.84 5.13
CA PHE A 36 -29.62 10.94 5.28
C PHE A 36 -30.14 9.58 5.74
N TYR A 37 -30.04 8.58 4.88
CA TYR A 37 -30.61 7.25 5.11
C TYR A 37 -29.62 6.29 5.80
N TYR A 38 -28.33 6.65 5.79
CA TYR A 38 -27.25 5.88 6.42
C TYR A 38 -26.25 6.81 7.11
N ALA A 39 -25.57 6.30 8.14
CA ALA A 39 -24.36 6.93 8.65
C ALA A 39 -23.27 6.78 7.60
N GLY A 40 -22.98 7.85 6.87
CA GLY A 40 -22.07 7.85 5.73
C GLY A 40 -20.80 8.64 5.95
N TYR A 41 -19.91 8.55 4.98
CA TYR A 41 -18.60 9.20 4.96
C TYR A 41 -18.55 10.30 3.91
N ASN A 42 -17.58 11.22 4.03
CA ASN A 42 -17.25 12.16 2.96
C ASN A 42 -16.09 11.61 2.13
N LEU A 43 -16.41 10.69 1.19
CA LEU A 43 -15.43 9.98 0.36
C LEU A 43 -15.66 10.24 -1.14
N ARG A 44 -16.26 11.37 -1.51
CA ARG A 44 -16.45 11.72 -2.92
C ARG A 44 -15.11 12.13 -3.53
N SER A 45 -14.77 11.52 -4.66
CA SER A 45 -13.67 11.99 -5.52
C SER A 45 -14.05 13.35 -6.14
N THR A 46 -13.05 14.21 -6.32
CA THR A 46 -13.22 15.45 -7.10
C THR A 46 -12.86 15.23 -8.57
N ASP A 47 -13.32 16.11 -9.45
CA ASP A 47 -12.98 16.07 -10.87
C ASP A 47 -11.47 16.23 -11.11
N LEU A 48 -10.79 17.00 -10.26
CA LEU A 48 -9.33 17.12 -10.28
C LEU A 48 -8.63 15.79 -10.00
N ASN A 49 -9.07 15.05 -8.96
CA ASN A 49 -8.53 13.74 -8.66
C ASN A 49 -8.80 12.74 -9.79
N ALA A 50 -10.00 12.79 -10.38
CA ALA A 50 -10.37 11.95 -11.52
C ALA A 50 -9.54 12.28 -12.77
N PHE A 51 -9.29 13.55 -13.05
CA PHE A 51 -8.42 13.99 -14.14
C PHE A 51 -7.00 13.45 -13.98
N LEU A 52 -6.38 13.63 -12.84
CA LEU A 52 -5.04 13.11 -12.54
C LEU A 52 -5.02 11.58 -12.62
N GLY A 53 -6.01 10.90 -12.02
CA GLY A 53 -6.14 9.45 -12.06
C GLY A 53 -6.24 8.89 -13.48
N ARG A 54 -7.01 9.53 -14.37
CA ARG A 54 -7.10 9.14 -15.79
C ARG A 54 -5.76 9.24 -16.52
N GLN A 55 -4.92 10.21 -16.21
CA GLN A 55 -3.59 10.32 -16.81
C GLN A 55 -2.65 9.22 -16.28
N GLN A 56 -2.71 8.94 -15.00
CA GLN A 56 -1.91 7.87 -14.41
C GLN A 56 -2.33 6.48 -14.92
N LEU A 57 -3.64 6.26 -15.10
CA LEU A 57 -4.17 4.99 -15.60
C LEU A 57 -3.62 4.63 -17.01
N LYS A 58 -3.39 5.62 -17.86
CA LYS A 58 -2.77 5.40 -19.20
C LYS A 58 -1.35 4.86 -19.10
N ARG A 59 -0.62 5.24 -18.03
CA ARG A 59 0.77 4.83 -17.79
C ARG A 59 0.89 3.53 -16.99
N LEU A 60 -0.20 3.06 -16.40
CA LEU A 60 -0.21 1.91 -15.51
C LEU A 60 0.42 0.64 -16.13
N PRO A 61 0.12 0.24 -17.39
CA PRO A 61 0.71 -0.97 -17.97
C PRO A 61 2.23 -0.89 -18.10
N GLU A 62 2.77 0.28 -18.44
CA GLU A 62 4.20 0.52 -18.55
C GLU A 62 4.88 0.50 -17.16
N ILE A 63 4.32 1.26 -16.21
CA ILE A 63 4.81 1.31 -14.82
C ILE A 63 4.84 -0.09 -14.22
N ALA A 64 3.80 -0.88 -14.45
CA ALA A 64 3.71 -2.23 -13.94
C ALA A 64 4.82 -3.14 -14.49
N LYS A 65 5.11 -3.05 -15.80
CA LYS A 65 6.19 -3.81 -16.44
C LYS A 65 7.57 -3.40 -15.92
N ILE A 66 7.82 -2.10 -15.80
CA ILE A 66 9.11 -1.59 -15.26
C ILE A 66 9.32 -2.10 -13.84
N ARG A 67 8.32 -2.00 -12.97
CA ARG A 67 8.44 -2.49 -11.59
C ARG A 67 8.67 -4.00 -11.50
N ALA A 68 8.03 -4.78 -12.36
CA ALA A 68 8.24 -6.22 -12.41
C ALA A 68 9.66 -6.56 -12.87
N HIS A 69 10.16 -5.87 -13.90
CA HIS A 69 11.53 -6.02 -14.38
C HIS A 69 12.56 -5.65 -13.29
N ASN A 70 12.39 -4.51 -12.65
CA ASN A 70 13.25 -4.05 -11.56
C ASN A 70 13.28 -5.05 -10.39
N PHE A 71 12.13 -5.63 -10.05
CA PHE A 71 12.04 -6.65 -9.00
C PHE A 71 12.88 -7.87 -9.34
N GLU A 72 12.87 -8.30 -10.59
CA GLU A 72 13.68 -9.43 -11.05
C GLU A 72 15.19 -9.09 -11.06
N LEU A 73 15.56 -7.87 -11.41
CA LEU A 73 16.97 -7.41 -11.30
C LEU A 73 17.46 -7.46 -9.84
N TYR A 74 16.65 -7.07 -8.88
CA TYR A 74 16.99 -7.23 -7.45
C TYR A 74 17.15 -8.69 -7.06
N ARG A 75 16.27 -9.59 -7.51
CA ARG A 75 16.38 -11.03 -7.22
C ARG A 75 17.69 -11.62 -7.75
N GLN A 76 18.10 -11.21 -8.95
CA GLN A 76 19.37 -11.63 -9.56
C GLN A 76 20.58 -11.04 -8.82
N ALA A 77 20.50 -9.79 -8.37
CA ALA A 77 21.57 -9.12 -7.65
C ALA A 77 21.69 -9.57 -6.19
N LEU A 78 20.62 -10.09 -5.57
CA LEU A 78 20.55 -10.44 -4.14
C LEU A 78 20.04 -11.89 -3.94
N PRO A 79 20.61 -12.90 -4.61
CA PRO A 79 20.07 -14.27 -4.58
C PRO A 79 20.15 -14.93 -3.20
N GLU A 80 21.07 -14.48 -2.33
CA GLU A 80 21.25 -15.01 -0.97
C GLU A 80 20.27 -14.43 0.04
N PHE A 81 19.51 -13.40 -0.33
CA PHE A 81 18.54 -12.76 0.54
C PHE A 81 17.12 -13.20 0.19
N TRP A 82 16.30 -13.34 1.23
CA TRP A 82 14.89 -13.62 1.03
C TRP A 82 14.21 -12.52 0.21
N SER A 83 13.39 -12.92 -0.72
CA SER A 83 12.45 -12.02 -1.40
C SER A 83 11.10 -12.68 -1.54
N GLN A 84 10.07 -11.87 -1.66
CA GLN A 84 8.73 -12.35 -1.94
C GLN A 84 8.71 -13.07 -3.29
N THR A 85 8.11 -14.25 -3.34
CA THR A 85 7.87 -15.03 -4.56
C THR A 85 6.38 -15.15 -4.83
N SER A 86 6.02 -15.25 -6.12
CA SER A 86 4.69 -15.65 -6.57
C SER A 86 4.85 -16.77 -7.58
N GLU A 87 4.12 -17.85 -7.38
CA GLU A 87 4.11 -18.99 -8.31
C GLU A 87 3.18 -18.72 -9.50
N GLU A 88 2.23 -17.80 -9.34
CA GLU A 88 1.24 -17.48 -10.34
C GLU A 88 1.12 -15.97 -10.56
N GLY A 89 0.94 -15.60 -11.82
CA GLY A 89 0.55 -14.28 -12.24
C GLY A 89 1.69 -13.26 -12.34
N PHE A 90 1.29 -12.07 -12.73
CA PHE A 90 2.17 -10.92 -12.93
C PHE A 90 2.28 -10.11 -11.63
N VAL A 91 3.49 -9.93 -11.11
CA VAL A 91 3.76 -9.19 -9.88
C VAL A 91 4.44 -7.85 -10.21
N SER A 92 3.80 -6.75 -9.81
CA SER A 92 4.35 -5.40 -9.90
C SER A 92 4.45 -4.79 -8.50
N SER A 93 5.52 -5.12 -7.79
CA SER A 93 5.77 -4.61 -6.44
C SER A 93 6.15 -3.14 -6.46
N PHE A 94 5.61 -2.36 -5.49
CA PHE A 94 5.98 -0.95 -5.31
C PHE A 94 7.35 -0.76 -4.66
N ALA A 95 7.88 -1.82 -4.04
CA ALA A 95 9.18 -1.87 -3.39
C ALA A 95 9.71 -3.32 -3.39
N PHE A 96 11.02 -3.51 -3.27
CA PHE A 96 11.61 -4.83 -3.09
C PHE A 96 11.68 -5.17 -1.60
N GLY A 97 10.88 -6.14 -1.15
CA GLY A 97 10.86 -6.62 0.23
C GLY A 97 11.93 -7.67 0.47
N THR A 98 12.72 -7.49 1.55
CA THR A 98 13.76 -8.44 1.93
C THR A 98 13.97 -8.49 3.45
N PHE A 99 14.82 -9.41 3.92
CA PHE A 99 15.22 -9.52 5.31
C PHE A 99 16.72 -9.31 5.49
N ALA A 100 17.10 -8.67 6.61
CA ALA A 100 18.47 -8.60 7.09
C ALA A 100 18.50 -8.77 8.60
N LYS A 101 19.37 -9.67 9.13
CA LYS A 101 19.52 -9.87 10.59
C LYS A 101 19.91 -8.59 11.31
N ASN A 102 20.79 -7.82 10.71
CA ASN A 102 21.28 -6.53 11.21
C ASN A 102 20.57 -5.33 10.57
N ARG A 103 19.23 -5.42 10.37
CA ARG A 103 18.39 -4.43 9.68
C ARG A 103 18.66 -2.98 10.05
N LEU A 104 18.87 -2.70 11.36
CA LEU A 104 19.08 -1.32 11.84
C LEU A 104 20.40 -0.72 11.34
N GLU A 105 21.46 -1.52 11.28
CA GLU A 105 22.76 -1.11 10.73
C GLU A 105 22.64 -0.89 9.22
N VAL A 106 21.98 -1.84 8.53
CA VAL A 106 21.71 -1.74 7.08
C VAL A 106 20.93 -0.47 6.76
N SER A 107 19.87 -0.16 7.52
CA SER A 107 19.08 1.04 7.28
C SER A 107 19.88 2.33 7.44
N LYS A 108 20.75 2.41 8.44
CA LYS A 108 21.64 3.56 8.67
C LYS A 108 22.65 3.71 7.55
N HIS A 109 23.28 2.60 7.13
CA HIS A 109 24.24 2.60 6.03
C HIS A 109 23.61 3.08 4.72
N LEU A 110 22.45 2.50 4.34
CA LEU A 110 21.74 2.87 3.12
C LEU A 110 21.33 4.34 3.13
N LEU A 111 20.80 4.84 4.24
CA LEU A 111 20.47 6.27 4.38
C LEU A 111 21.70 7.17 4.23
N GLY A 112 22.86 6.75 4.77
CA GLY A 112 24.14 7.45 4.59
C GLY A 112 24.63 7.48 3.14
N GLN A 113 24.17 6.53 2.30
CA GLN A 113 24.43 6.47 0.86
C GLN A 113 23.35 7.13 0.01
N GLY A 114 22.41 7.84 0.65
CA GLY A 114 21.28 8.48 -0.05
C GLY A 114 20.18 7.51 -0.52
N ILE A 115 20.18 6.27 -0.03
CA ILE A 115 19.19 5.23 -0.37
C ILE A 115 18.12 5.19 0.71
N GLU A 116 16.88 5.59 0.36
CA GLU A 116 15.74 5.49 1.26
C GLU A 116 15.29 4.04 1.41
N CYS A 117 15.11 3.58 2.65
CA CYS A 117 14.53 2.29 2.97
C CYS A 117 13.48 2.42 4.06
N ARG A 118 12.58 1.43 4.17
CA ARG A 118 11.46 1.45 5.13
C ARG A 118 11.28 0.08 5.76
N PRO A 119 10.69 0.01 6.97
CA PRO A 119 10.25 -1.27 7.54
C PRO A 119 9.25 -1.99 6.62
N LEU A 120 9.40 -3.31 6.47
CA LEU A 120 8.50 -4.12 5.67
C LEU A 120 7.10 -4.13 6.30
N VAL A 121 6.09 -3.65 5.57
CA VAL A 121 4.65 -3.63 5.96
C VAL A 121 4.41 -3.05 7.37
N CYS A 122 5.24 -2.12 7.86
CA CYS A 122 5.19 -1.57 9.23
C CYS A 122 5.37 -2.62 10.34
N GLY A 123 5.70 -3.87 10.02
CA GLY A 123 5.96 -4.96 10.96
C GLY A 123 4.72 -5.63 11.53
N SER A 124 4.83 -6.15 12.77
CA SER A 124 3.78 -6.91 13.43
C SER A 124 2.71 -6.01 14.04
N MET A 125 1.44 -6.24 13.71
CA MET A 125 0.30 -5.56 14.32
C MET A 125 0.24 -5.81 15.83
N GLY A 126 0.54 -7.02 16.28
CA GLY A 126 0.55 -7.39 17.71
C GLY A 126 1.57 -6.62 18.55
N ARG A 127 2.53 -5.93 17.91
CA ARG A 127 3.58 -5.11 18.54
C ARG A 127 3.42 -3.62 18.30
N GLN A 128 2.31 -3.18 17.66
CA GLN A 128 2.03 -1.76 17.47
C GLN A 128 1.50 -1.12 18.76
N PRO A 129 1.91 0.12 19.10
CA PRO A 129 1.53 0.77 20.36
C PRO A 129 0.02 0.83 20.63
N PHE A 130 -0.79 1.11 19.60
CA PHE A 130 -2.25 1.16 19.77
C PHE A 130 -2.85 -0.20 20.11
N TRP A 131 -2.29 -1.28 19.55
CA TRP A 131 -2.72 -2.65 19.84
C TRP A 131 -2.34 -3.04 21.25
N ILE A 132 -1.08 -2.78 21.62
CA ILE A 132 -0.54 -3.08 22.97
C ILE A 132 -1.36 -2.37 24.06
N LYS A 133 -1.72 -1.10 23.85
CA LYS A 133 -2.54 -0.35 24.81
C LYS A 133 -3.92 -0.96 25.06
N LYS A 134 -4.49 -1.65 24.05
CA LYS A 134 -5.85 -2.20 24.14
C LYS A 134 -5.88 -3.68 24.49
N TYR A 135 -4.93 -4.46 24.01
CA TYR A 135 -4.97 -5.91 24.05
C TYR A 135 -3.72 -6.57 24.66
N GLY A 136 -2.71 -5.77 24.99
CA GLY A 136 -1.39 -6.31 25.37
C GLY A 136 -0.57 -6.74 24.14
N ILE A 137 0.67 -7.18 24.38
CA ILE A 137 1.55 -7.72 23.35
C ILE A 137 0.98 -9.05 22.84
N THR A 138 0.83 -9.17 21.53
CA THR A 138 0.40 -10.42 20.87
C THR A 138 1.54 -10.94 20.02
N HIS A 139 2.01 -12.15 20.31
CA HIS A 139 3.09 -12.80 19.57
C HIS A 139 2.55 -13.50 18.32
N LEU A 140 3.03 -13.06 17.15
CA LEU A 140 2.67 -13.58 15.84
C LEU A 140 3.98 -13.96 15.12
N PRO A 141 4.45 -15.23 15.18
CA PRO A 141 5.83 -15.58 14.81
C PRO A 141 6.27 -15.09 13.43
N VAL A 142 5.43 -15.25 12.41
CA VAL A 142 5.77 -14.78 11.05
C VAL A 142 5.77 -13.25 10.96
N ALA A 143 4.75 -12.58 11.54
CA ALA A 143 4.68 -11.12 11.56
C ALA A 143 5.80 -10.51 12.42
N ASP A 144 6.18 -11.15 13.51
CA ASP A 144 7.28 -10.72 14.38
C ASP A 144 8.64 -10.84 13.66
N LYS A 145 8.84 -11.90 12.84
CA LYS A 145 9.99 -12.01 11.94
C LYS A 145 10.05 -10.85 10.94
N VAL A 146 8.93 -10.51 10.31
CA VAL A 146 8.83 -9.34 9.41
C VAL A 146 9.13 -8.06 10.18
N HIS A 147 8.62 -7.93 11.41
CA HIS A 147 8.84 -6.76 12.26
C HIS A 147 10.31 -6.55 12.59
N ASP A 148 11.03 -7.61 12.91
CA ASP A 148 12.41 -7.52 13.40
C ASP A 148 13.44 -7.39 12.25
N TYR A 149 13.22 -8.06 11.13
CA TYR A 149 14.22 -8.22 10.07
C TYR A 149 13.81 -7.63 8.72
N GLY A 150 12.52 -7.35 8.52
CA GLY A 150 11.99 -6.93 7.23
C GLY A 150 12.27 -5.47 6.88
N LEU A 151 12.69 -5.21 5.65
CA LEU A 151 12.82 -3.87 5.09
C LEU A 151 12.46 -3.85 3.59
N TYR A 152 12.10 -2.66 3.11
CA TYR A 152 11.90 -2.37 1.70
C TYR A 152 13.09 -1.63 1.11
N LEU A 153 13.54 -2.06 -0.07
CA LEU A 153 14.42 -1.32 -0.97
C LEU A 153 13.58 -0.63 -2.06
N PRO A 154 14.07 0.48 -2.65
CA PRO A 154 13.32 1.27 -3.63
C PRO A 154 12.95 0.45 -4.87
N ASN A 155 11.70 0.55 -5.35
CA ASN A 155 11.26 0.01 -6.63
C ASN A 155 10.14 0.88 -7.22
N HIS A 156 10.51 1.91 -7.97
CA HIS A 156 9.55 2.77 -8.68
C HIS A 156 9.90 2.89 -10.16
N ALA A 157 8.97 3.40 -10.96
CA ALA A 157 9.10 3.41 -12.41
C ALA A 157 10.24 4.30 -12.98
N ASN A 158 10.82 5.17 -12.14
CA ASN A 158 11.92 6.06 -12.58
C ASN A 158 13.29 5.59 -12.07
N ILE A 159 13.38 4.43 -11.41
CA ILE A 159 14.66 3.86 -10.99
C ILE A 159 15.30 3.15 -12.18
N THR A 160 16.59 3.37 -12.40
CA THR A 160 17.34 2.75 -13.47
C THR A 160 17.98 1.41 -13.03
N GLU A 161 18.50 0.64 -13.99
CA GLU A 161 19.24 -0.59 -13.66
C GLU A 161 20.54 -0.27 -12.91
N GLU A 162 21.18 0.87 -13.20
CA GLU A 162 22.36 1.35 -12.51
C GLU A 162 22.03 1.70 -11.05
N ASP A 163 20.89 2.34 -10.79
CA ASP A 163 20.42 2.62 -9.44
C ASP A 163 20.18 1.31 -8.67
N ILE A 164 19.57 0.31 -9.32
CA ILE A 164 19.34 -1.01 -8.70
C ILE A 164 20.65 -1.69 -8.34
N LYS A 165 21.64 -1.67 -9.25
CA LYS A 165 22.98 -2.19 -8.99
C LYS A 165 23.66 -1.45 -7.83
N TYR A 166 23.53 -0.12 -7.78
CA TYR A 166 24.01 0.70 -6.68
C TYR A 166 23.39 0.33 -5.35
N VAL A 167 22.06 0.23 -5.29
CA VAL A 167 21.32 -0.17 -4.08
C VAL A 167 21.72 -1.58 -3.65
N ALA A 168 21.74 -2.54 -4.56
CA ALA A 168 22.11 -3.92 -4.27
C ALA A 168 23.55 -4.05 -3.76
N LYS A 169 24.48 -3.31 -4.35
CA LYS A 169 25.88 -3.27 -3.89
C LYS A 169 25.95 -2.81 -2.43
N HIS A 170 25.43 -1.64 -2.10
CA HIS A 170 25.50 -1.08 -0.75
C HIS A 170 24.70 -1.92 0.27
N PHE A 171 23.64 -2.57 -0.14
CA PHE A 171 22.93 -3.51 0.70
C PHE A 171 23.79 -4.73 1.03
N ARG A 172 24.42 -5.37 0.03
CA ARG A 172 25.29 -6.56 0.22
C ARG A 172 26.54 -6.29 1.02
N GLU A 173 27.09 -5.07 0.97
CA GLU A 173 28.31 -4.69 1.70
C GLU A 173 28.18 -4.90 3.21
N ILE A 174 26.98 -4.77 3.76
CA ILE A 174 26.78 -4.79 5.22
C ILE A 174 25.68 -5.76 5.67
N ALA A 175 24.71 -6.08 4.81
CA ALA A 175 23.56 -6.90 5.20
C ALA A 175 23.96 -8.35 5.49
N GLN A 176 23.40 -8.90 6.57
CA GLN A 176 23.54 -10.30 6.94
C GLN A 176 22.26 -11.05 6.55
N PRO A 177 22.36 -12.08 5.68
CA PRO A 177 21.19 -12.91 5.32
C PRO A 177 20.53 -13.55 6.53
N TYR A 178 19.18 -13.67 6.43
CA TYR A 178 18.36 -14.27 7.51
C TYR A 178 18.21 -15.76 7.29
#